data_6ceb99bc02bae9ac91b5c2c8f2a3d1bc
#
_entry.id   6ceb99bc02bae9ac91b5c2c8f2a3d1bc
#
_cell.length_a   1.000
_cell.length_b   1.000
_cell.length_c   1.000
_cell.angle_alpha   90.00
_cell.angle_beta   90.00
_cell.angle_gamma   90.00
#
_symmetry.space_group_name_H-M   'P 1'
#
loop_
_entity.id
_entity.type
_entity.pdbx_description
1 polymer ?
#
loop_
_entity_poly.entity_id
_entity_poly.type
_entity_poly.pdbx_seq_one_letter_code
_entity_poly.pdbx_strand_id
1 'polypeptide(L)'
;MLENYGILDGTRWLTNRRGDSLEDTSRYPEGSILKVINHRMVQGVEMCDIKVDYYKYSGVEDGTYFWMGTDYLGRDLWVRMWRGARVSLLIAFISVICNVCIGIVYGSIAGYYGGKVDMIMMRITEIIGAFPEIVVVTLFILFFGTGILSIILCLVVQNWIGTARMIRSQFYRYKGSEYVLAARTLGVRDMALIFRHILPNSIGPIITRAMIAIPGAIFTESFLAYIGLGIRAPESSIGVLLSQGQKVMQQYPNQVFFPAVVISLLMIAFNMLSNGLRDAFDPTQRGA
;
A
#
# COMPACT_ATOMS: atom_id res chain seq x y z
N MET A 1 -28.56 -6.20 -4.92
CA MET A 1 -27.35 -5.52 -5.43
C MET A 1 -27.84 -4.49 -6.44
N LEU A 2 -27.63 -3.21 -6.17
CA LEU A 2 -28.06 -2.12 -7.04
C LEU A 2 -26.99 -1.91 -8.12
N GLU A 3 -27.35 -2.02 -9.40
CA GLU A 3 -26.46 -1.70 -10.52
C GLU A 3 -26.61 -0.22 -10.87
N ASN A 4 -25.48 0.51 -10.91
CA ASN A 4 -25.45 1.93 -11.20
C ASN A 4 -25.22 2.17 -12.69
N TYR A 5 -26.10 2.90 -13.35
CA TYR A 5 -25.93 3.39 -14.70
C TYR A 5 -25.80 4.93 -14.69
N GLY A 6 -24.59 5.41 -14.96
CA GLY A 6 -24.29 6.79 -15.34
C GLY A 6 -24.56 7.88 -14.31
N ILE A 7 -23.53 8.66 -14.00
CA ILE A 7 -23.63 9.92 -13.26
C ILE A 7 -23.31 11.04 -14.25
N LEU A 8 -24.27 11.91 -14.56
CA LEU A 8 -23.98 13.09 -15.37
C LEU A 8 -24.22 14.40 -14.59
N ASP A 9 -25.04 14.37 -13.52
CA ASP A 9 -25.52 15.59 -12.85
C ASP A 9 -25.90 15.37 -11.38
N GLY A 10 -25.25 14.41 -10.70
CA GLY A 10 -25.65 13.97 -9.34
C GLY A 10 -26.84 13.02 -9.32
N THR A 11 -27.42 12.70 -10.48
CA THR A 11 -28.55 11.77 -10.59
C THR A 11 -28.09 10.39 -11.04
N ARG A 12 -28.68 9.34 -10.50
CA ARG A 12 -28.34 7.94 -10.83
C ARG A 12 -29.59 7.12 -11.12
N TRP A 13 -29.42 6.18 -12.04
CA TRP A 13 -30.37 5.09 -12.22
C TRP A 13 -30.01 3.96 -11.28
N LEU A 14 -30.96 3.54 -10.46
CA LEU A 14 -30.84 2.37 -9.59
C LEU A 14 -31.79 1.30 -10.13
N THR A 15 -31.25 0.14 -10.44
CA THR A 15 -32.03 -1.03 -10.84
C THR A 15 -32.04 -2.00 -9.65
N ASN A 16 -33.21 -2.32 -9.14
CA ASN A 16 -33.34 -3.31 -8.07
C ASN A 16 -33.65 -4.68 -8.66
N ARG A 17 -32.73 -5.63 -8.57
CA ARG A 17 -32.93 -7.02 -9.01
C ARG A 17 -33.95 -7.80 -8.17
N ARG A 18 -34.29 -7.30 -6.97
CA ARG A 18 -35.23 -7.97 -6.06
C ARG A 18 -36.65 -7.39 -6.10
N GLY A 19 -36.89 -6.36 -6.94
CA GLY A 19 -38.20 -5.72 -7.07
C GLY A 19 -38.70 -5.21 -5.73
N ASP A 20 -38.29 -4.01 -5.34
CA ASP A 20 -39.05 -3.32 -4.33
C ASP A 20 -40.39 -2.90 -5.00
N SER A 21 -41.54 -3.18 -4.35
CA SER A 21 -42.80 -2.72 -4.87
C SER A 21 -42.78 -1.19 -4.93
N LEU A 22 -43.41 -0.61 -5.96
CA LEU A 22 -43.53 0.85 -6.09
C LEU A 22 -44.22 1.51 -4.90
N GLU A 23 -44.95 0.72 -4.12
CA GLU A 23 -45.66 1.16 -2.92
C GLU A 23 -44.70 1.41 -1.73
N ASP A 24 -43.46 0.87 -1.77
CA ASP A 24 -42.48 1.03 -0.68
C ASP A 24 -41.45 2.14 -0.98
N THR A 25 -41.94 3.30 -1.40
CA THR A 25 -41.12 4.51 -1.54
C THR A 25 -40.60 5.07 -0.21
N SER A 26 -41.13 4.56 0.92
CA SER A 26 -40.75 4.96 2.28
C SER A 26 -39.27 4.69 2.60
N ARG A 27 -38.60 3.83 1.84
CA ARG A 27 -37.14 3.54 1.96
C ARG A 27 -36.25 4.62 1.38
N TYR A 28 -36.82 5.53 0.62
CA TYR A 28 -36.07 6.60 -0.02
C TYR A 28 -36.38 7.95 0.65
N PRO A 29 -35.36 8.75 0.98
CA PRO A 29 -35.57 10.09 1.54
C PRO A 29 -36.52 10.91 0.66
N GLU A 30 -37.33 11.73 1.26
CA GLU A 30 -38.32 12.57 0.57
C GLU A 30 -37.62 13.45 -0.49
N GLY A 31 -38.16 13.46 -1.71
CA GLY A 31 -37.57 14.20 -2.84
C GLY A 31 -36.33 13.59 -3.47
N SER A 32 -35.87 12.39 -3.05
CA SER A 32 -34.72 11.72 -3.67
C SER A 32 -35.07 10.98 -4.95
N ILE A 33 -36.33 10.61 -5.17
CA ILE A 33 -36.80 9.93 -6.40
C ILE A 33 -37.15 11.00 -7.43
N LEU A 34 -36.42 11.02 -8.55
CA LEU A 34 -36.66 11.96 -9.66
C LEU A 34 -37.57 11.37 -10.74
N LYS A 35 -37.42 10.08 -11.06
CA LYS A 35 -38.18 9.41 -12.12
C LYS A 35 -38.18 7.91 -11.91
N VAL A 36 -39.32 7.27 -12.22
CA VAL A 36 -39.48 5.81 -12.24
C VAL A 36 -39.80 5.41 -13.68
N ILE A 37 -39.10 4.41 -14.22
CA ILE A 37 -39.29 3.92 -15.61
C ILE A 37 -39.11 2.40 -15.66
N ASN A 38 -39.41 1.83 -16.83
CA ASN A 38 -39.17 0.41 -17.14
C ASN A 38 -39.84 -0.56 -16.19
N HIS A 39 -41.13 -0.35 -15.92
CA HIS A 39 -41.90 -1.33 -15.18
C HIS A 39 -41.92 -2.67 -15.92
N ARG A 40 -41.49 -3.72 -15.26
CA ARG A 40 -41.48 -5.08 -15.81
C ARG A 40 -41.79 -6.11 -14.71
N MET A 41 -42.57 -7.11 -15.08
CA MET A 41 -42.82 -8.25 -14.20
C MET A 41 -41.74 -9.29 -14.43
N VAL A 42 -40.98 -9.64 -13.37
CA VAL A 42 -39.95 -10.67 -13.39
C VAL A 42 -40.28 -11.69 -12.28
N GLN A 43 -40.62 -12.90 -12.68
CA GLN A 43 -40.99 -13.99 -11.75
C GLN A 43 -42.09 -13.60 -10.76
N GLY A 44 -43.09 -12.85 -11.21
CA GLY A 44 -44.24 -12.43 -10.35
C GLY A 44 -43.96 -11.24 -9.43
N VAL A 45 -42.76 -10.63 -9.55
CA VAL A 45 -42.40 -9.41 -8.81
C VAL A 45 -42.29 -8.24 -9.78
N GLU A 46 -42.93 -7.12 -9.46
CA GLU A 46 -42.82 -5.89 -10.21
C GLU A 46 -41.46 -5.25 -9.97
N MET A 47 -40.71 -5.06 -11.04
CA MET A 47 -39.40 -4.42 -11.04
C MET A 47 -39.47 -3.10 -11.81
N CYS A 48 -38.80 -2.08 -11.30
CA CYS A 48 -38.69 -0.79 -11.99
C CYS A 48 -37.27 -0.24 -11.86
N ASP A 49 -36.93 0.63 -12.81
CA ASP A 49 -35.69 1.41 -12.75
C ASP A 49 -36.03 2.78 -12.15
N ILE A 50 -35.34 3.17 -11.10
CA ILE A 50 -35.59 4.43 -10.40
C ILE A 50 -34.41 5.37 -10.65
N LYS A 51 -34.67 6.55 -11.16
CA LYS A 51 -33.69 7.65 -11.21
C LYS A 51 -33.76 8.40 -9.89
N VAL A 52 -32.65 8.40 -9.14
CA VAL A 52 -32.56 9.08 -7.85
C VAL A 52 -31.56 10.22 -7.92
N ASP A 53 -31.85 11.28 -7.15
CA ASP A 53 -30.83 12.23 -6.72
C ASP A 53 -29.99 11.55 -5.63
N TYR A 54 -28.77 11.20 -5.99
CA TYR A 54 -27.90 10.43 -5.10
C TYR A 54 -27.45 11.23 -3.88
N TYR A 55 -27.31 12.54 -4.00
CA TYR A 55 -26.92 13.38 -2.87
C TYR A 55 -28.02 13.40 -1.81
N LYS A 56 -29.27 13.60 -2.21
CA LYS A 56 -30.41 13.49 -1.28
C LYS A 56 -30.57 12.10 -0.72
N TYR A 57 -30.41 11.07 -1.56
CA TYR A 57 -30.47 9.68 -1.12
C TYR A 57 -29.40 9.32 -0.07
N SER A 58 -28.18 9.85 -0.22
CA SER A 58 -27.08 9.63 0.74
C SER A 58 -27.08 10.60 1.91
N GLY A 59 -28.09 11.47 2.05
CA GLY A 59 -28.20 12.42 3.17
C GLY A 59 -27.19 13.58 3.08
N VAL A 60 -26.69 13.88 1.89
CA VAL A 60 -25.81 15.04 1.67
C VAL A 60 -26.66 16.29 1.59
N GLU A 61 -26.32 17.31 2.38
CA GLU A 61 -27.03 18.61 2.39
C GLU A 61 -26.92 19.31 1.05
N ASP A 62 -28.01 19.98 0.63
CA ASP A 62 -28.02 20.80 -0.58
C ASP A 62 -26.96 21.91 -0.48
N GLY A 63 -26.12 22.05 -1.52
CA GLY A 63 -25.04 23.03 -1.56
C GLY A 63 -23.67 22.51 -1.09
N THR A 64 -23.57 21.25 -0.68
CA THR A 64 -22.26 20.65 -0.36
C THR A 64 -21.39 20.57 -1.62
N TYR A 65 -20.23 21.21 -1.57
CA TYR A 65 -19.27 21.25 -2.67
C TYR A 65 -18.16 20.22 -2.49
N PHE A 66 -17.97 19.32 -3.44
CA PHE A 66 -16.90 18.32 -3.45
C PHE A 66 -15.72 18.81 -4.30
N TRP A 67 -14.62 19.21 -3.65
CA TRP A 67 -13.44 19.82 -4.29
C TRP A 67 -12.84 19.00 -5.44
N MET A 68 -12.82 17.68 -5.31
CA MET A 68 -12.29 16.77 -6.32
C MET A 68 -13.39 15.92 -6.98
N GLY A 69 -14.64 16.24 -6.67
CA GLY A 69 -15.79 15.44 -7.09
C GLY A 69 -15.99 14.21 -6.20
N THR A 70 -16.83 13.31 -6.67
CA THR A 70 -17.19 12.09 -5.98
C THR A 70 -16.72 10.84 -6.73
N ASP A 71 -16.63 9.73 -6.02
CA ASP A 71 -16.42 8.42 -6.64
C ASP A 71 -17.73 7.88 -7.27
N TYR A 72 -17.64 6.66 -7.85
CA TYR A 72 -18.79 5.99 -8.48
C TYR A 72 -19.93 5.63 -7.49
N LEU A 73 -19.70 5.74 -6.19
CA LEU A 73 -20.72 5.59 -5.13
C LEU A 73 -21.16 6.93 -4.53
N GLY A 74 -20.75 8.09 -5.11
CA GLY A 74 -21.07 9.41 -4.60
C GLY A 74 -20.33 9.83 -3.33
N ARG A 75 -19.31 9.09 -2.93
CA ARG A 75 -18.51 9.42 -1.75
C ARG A 75 -17.46 10.45 -2.12
N ASP A 76 -17.19 11.40 -1.22
CA ASP A 76 -16.19 12.45 -1.40
C ASP A 76 -14.80 11.86 -1.71
N LEU A 77 -14.27 12.21 -2.89
CA LEU A 77 -12.98 11.73 -3.36
C LEU A 77 -11.83 12.32 -2.53
N TRP A 78 -11.95 13.58 -2.07
CA TRP A 78 -10.96 14.23 -1.21
C TRP A 78 -10.75 13.45 0.10
N VAL A 79 -11.82 13.20 0.82
CA VAL A 79 -11.78 12.45 2.08
C VAL A 79 -11.23 11.03 1.89
N ARG A 80 -11.68 10.35 0.82
CA ARG A 80 -11.21 9.01 0.50
C ARG A 80 -9.74 8.95 0.13
N MET A 81 -9.24 9.96 -0.55
CA MET A 81 -7.85 10.06 -0.96
C MET A 81 -6.92 10.20 0.25
N TRP A 82 -7.26 11.07 1.21
CA TRP A 82 -6.47 11.20 2.44
C TRP A 82 -6.55 9.97 3.36
N ARG A 83 -7.72 9.32 3.42
CA ARG A 83 -7.83 8.01 4.09
C ARG A 83 -6.97 6.96 3.39
N GLY A 84 -7.03 6.91 2.07
CA GLY A 84 -6.22 5.99 1.27
C GLY A 84 -4.72 6.23 1.42
N ALA A 85 -4.27 7.49 1.41
CA ALA A 85 -2.88 7.86 1.65
C ALA A 85 -2.39 7.39 3.02
N ARG A 86 -3.20 7.58 4.06
CA ARG A 86 -2.87 7.10 5.41
C ARG A 86 -2.71 5.59 5.45
N VAL A 87 -3.60 4.84 4.82
CA VAL A 87 -3.54 3.37 4.78
C VAL A 87 -2.32 2.90 3.99
N SER A 88 -2.06 3.46 2.78
CA SER A 88 -0.87 3.12 1.99
C SER A 88 0.43 3.43 2.73
N LEU A 89 0.51 4.57 3.43
CA LEU A 89 1.66 4.93 4.25
C LEU A 89 1.86 3.95 5.42
N LEU A 90 0.78 3.59 6.12
CA LEU A 90 0.85 2.64 7.24
C LEU A 90 1.36 1.27 6.77
N ILE A 91 0.85 0.75 5.65
CA ILE A 91 1.33 -0.50 5.06
C ILE A 91 2.81 -0.40 4.71
N ALA A 92 3.22 0.68 4.05
CA ALA A 92 4.60 0.87 3.64
C ALA A 92 5.55 0.96 4.84
N PHE A 93 5.22 1.76 5.86
CA PHE A 93 6.05 1.89 7.06
C PHE A 93 6.19 0.57 7.82
N ILE A 94 5.09 -0.12 8.09
CA ILE A 94 5.14 -1.41 8.82
C ILE A 94 5.94 -2.43 8.02
N SER A 95 5.69 -2.55 6.70
CA SER A 95 6.42 -3.49 5.85
C SER A 95 7.92 -3.19 5.82
N VAL A 96 8.31 -1.92 5.69
CA VAL A 96 9.72 -1.52 5.67
C VAL A 96 10.40 -1.76 7.02
N ILE A 97 9.74 -1.46 8.14
CA ILE A 97 10.27 -1.75 9.47
C ILE A 97 10.51 -3.26 9.63
N CYS A 98 9.53 -4.09 9.29
CA CYS A 98 9.69 -5.54 9.33
C CYS A 98 10.85 -6.03 8.44
N ASN A 99 10.93 -5.52 7.20
CA ASN A 99 12.00 -5.86 6.26
C ASN A 99 13.38 -5.46 6.79
N VAL A 100 13.49 -4.30 7.43
CA VAL A 100 14.74 -3.84 8.03
C VAL A 100 15.11 -4.70 9.24
N CYS A 101 14.18 -4.98 10.14
CA CYS A 101 14.43 -5.83 11.31
C CYS A 101 14.89 -7.25 10.93
N ILE A 102 14.17 -7.90 10.00
CA ILE A 102 14.56 -9.23 9.50
C ILE A 102 15.91 -9.16 8.78
N GLY A 103 16.07 -8.14 7.92
CA GLY A 103 17.31 -7.93 7.17
C GLY A 103 18.53 -7.69 8.05
N ILE A 104 18.37 -6.93 9.17
CA ILE A 104 19.44 -6.70 10.15
C ILE A 104 19.86 -8.03 10.77
N VAL A 105 18.92 -8.78 11.31
CA VAL A 105 19.25 -10.04 11.99
C VAL A 105 19.89 -11.02 11.00
N TYR A 106 19.26 -11.22 9.86
CA TYR A 106 19.74 -12.19 8.87
C TYR A 106 21.06 -11.78 8.23
N GLY A 107 21.15 -10.53 7.76
CA GLY A 107 22.36 -10.03 7.10
C GLY A 107 23.56 -9.90 8.03
N SER A 108 23.35 -9.53 9.30
CA SER A 108 24.42 -9.43 10.29
C SER A 108 25.01 -10.81 10.63
N ILE A 109 24.17 -11.82 10.82
CA ILE A 109 24.64 -13.20 11.09
C ILE A 109 25.42 -13.72 9.89
N ALA A 110 24.86 -13.64 8.69
CA ALA A 110 25.51 -14.09 7.46
C ALA A 110 26.88 -13.39 7.26
N GLY A 111 26.91 -12.07 7.39
CA GLY A 111 28.11 -11.26 7.17
C GLY A 111 29.20 -11.47 8.23
N TYR A 112 28.80 -11.60 9.50
CA TYR A 112 29.73 -11.75 10.61
C TYR A 112 30.40 -13.13 10.60
N TYR A 113 29.63 -14.22 10.58
CA TYR A 113 30.20 -15.57 10.60
C TYR A 113 30.85 -15.94 9.27
N GLY A 114 30.27 -15.58 8.15
CA GLY A 114 30.84 -15.86 6.84
C GLY A 114 30.90 -17.35 6.49
N GLY A 115 31.75 -17.71 5.52
CA GLY A 115 32.03 -19.10 5.15
C GLY A 115 30.79 -19.94 4.83
N LYS A 116 30.67 -21.11 5.46
CA LYS A 116 29.53 -22.03 5.25
C LYS A 116 28.20 -21.49 5.73
N VAL A 117 28.18 -20.71 6.83
CA VAL A 117 26.97 -20.07 7.36
C VAL A 117 26.42 -19.10 6.36
N ASP A 118 27.25 -18.21 5.86
CA ASP A 118 26.89 -17.24 4.83
C ASP A 118 26.39 -17.92 3.55
N MET A 119 27.11 -18.93 3.07
CA MET A 119 26.74 -19.66 1.88
C MET A 119 25.35 -20.30 1.99
N ILE A 120 25.05 -20.97 3.11
CA ILE A 120 23.73 -21.59 3.33
C ILE A 120 22.64 -20.54 3.44
N MET A 121 22.87 -19.48 4.22
CA MET A 121 21.90 -18.40 4.39
C MET A 121 21.60 -17.70 3.06
N MET A 122 22.61 -17.45 2.23
CA MET A 122 22.38 -16.84 0.91
C MET A 122 21.64 -17.79 -0.03
N ARG A 123 21.85 -19.09 0.00
CA ARG A 123 21.04 -20.09 -0.76
C ARG A 123 19.58 -20.05 -0.38
N ILE A 124 19.27 -19.92 0.91
CA ILE A 124 17.88 -19.76 1.36
C ILE A 124 17.25 -18.49 0.76
N THR A 125 17.98 -17.36 0.76
CA THR A 125 17.46 -16.12 0.13
C THR A 125 17.28 -16.26 -1.37
N GLU A 126 18.12 -17.00 -2.06
CA GLU A 126 17.99 -17.29 -3.50
C GLU A 126 16.74 -18.12 -3.79
N ILE A 127 16.48 -19.16 -2.99
CA ILE A 127 15.27 -19.99 -3.12
C ILE A 127 14.01 -19.15 -2.91
N ILE A 128 13.96 -18.36 -1.83
CA ILE A 128 12.81 -17.49 -1.54
C ILE A 128 12.61 -16.44 -2.65
N GLY A 129 13.70 -15.84 -3.10
CA GLY A 129 13.67 -14.80 -4.15
C GLY A 129 13.40 -15.34 -5.57
N ALA A 130 13.48 -16.66 -5.79
CA ALA A 130 13.17 -17.27 -7.07
C ALA A 130 11.67 -17.36 -7.38
N PHE A 131 10.81 -17.26 -6.36
CA PHE A 131 9.37 -17.24 -6.56
C PHE A 131 8.91 -15.91 -7.15
N PRO A 132 8.07 -15.90 -8.20
CA PRO A 132 7.47 -14.67 -8.71
C PRO A 132 6.61 -14.00 -7.62
N GLU A 133 6.83 -12.70 -7.39
CA GLU A 133 6.15 -11.94 -6.34
C GLU A 133 4.61 -12.05 -6.42
N ILE A 134 4.05 -11.94 -7.62
CA ILE A 134 2.60 -12.05 -7.85
C ILE A 134 2.04 -13.40 -7.40
N VAL A 135 2.79 -14.50 -7.59
CA VAL A 135 2.38 -15.82 -7.16
C VAL A 135 2.32 -15.91 -5.64
N VAL A 136 3.35 -15.39 -4.97
CA VAL A 136 3.40 -15.32 -3.50
C VAL A 136 2.23 -14.51 -2.96
N VAL A 137 1.99 -13.32 -3.51
CA VAL A 137 0.87 -12.44 -3.14
C VAL A 137 -0.47 -13.17 -3.30
N THR A 138 -0.69 -13.82 -4.44
CA THR A 138 -1.95 -14.54 -4.72
C THR A 138 -2.18 -15.67 -3.71
N LEU A 139 -1.14 -16.41 -3.35
CA LEU A 139 -1.23 -17.47 -2.34
C LEU A 139 -1.58 -16.89 -0.96
N PHE A 140 -0.94 -15.80 -0.54
CA PHE A 140 -1.25 -15.18 0.75
C PHE A 140 -2.70 -14.67 0.81
N ILE A 141 -3.18 -14.06 -0.28
CA ILE A 141 -4.58 -13.61 -0.36
C ILE A 141 -5.55 -14.79 -0.33
N LEU A 142 -5.20 -15.91 -0.95
CA LEU A 142 -6.03 -17.11 -0.95
C LEU A 142 -6.16 -17.70 0.47
N PHE A 143 -5.06 -17.74 1.24
CA PHE A 143 -5.04 -18.33 2.58
C PHE A 143 -5.53 -17.38 3.68
N PHE A 144 -5.16 -16.11 3.62
CA PHE A 144 -5.45 -15.13 4.69
C PHE A 144 -6.58 -14.17 4.31
N GLY A 145 -7.09 -14.23 3.09
CA GLY A 145 -8.07 -13.28 2.58
C GLY A 145 -7.44 -11.93 2.16
N THR A 146 -8.29 -11.05 1.66
CA THR A 146 -7.88 -9.69 1.28
C THR A 146 -7.94 -8.75 2.48
N GLY A 147 -6.83 -8.08 2.81
CA GLY A 147 -6.77 -7.15 3.94
C GLY A 147 -5.39 -6.51 4.08
N ILE A 148 -5.29 -5.53 4.97
CA ILE A 148 -4.02 -4.82 5.25
C ILE A 148 -2.93 -5.80 5.69
N LEU A 149 -3.26 -6.75 6.58
CA LEU A 149 -2.31 -7.74 7.08
C LEU A 149 -1.75 -8.63 5.96
N SER A 150 -2.60 -9.11 5.07
CA SER A 150 -2.18 -9.95 3.94
C SER A 150 -1.20 -9.21 3.03
N ILE A 151 -1.46 -7.94 2.73
CA ILE A 151 -0.57 -7.11 1.91
C ILE A 151 0.76 -6.87 2.62
N ILE A 152 0.75 -6.55 3.93
CA ILE A 152 1.97 -6.39 4.71
C ILE A 152 2.81 -7.67 4.68
N LEU A 153 2.20 -8.83 4.93
CA LEU A 153 2.90 -10.11 4.88
C LEU A 153 3.50 -10.40 3.49
N CYS A 154 2.75 -10.11 2.43
CA CYS A 154 3.23 -10.24 1.06
C CYS A 154 4.48 -9.38 0.82
N LEU A 155 4.44 -8.11 1.22
CA LEU A 155 5.56 -7.17 1.06
C LEU A 155 6.76 -7.55 1.94
N VAL A 156 6.54 -8.26 3.05
CA VAL A 156 7.62 -8.67 3.94
C VAL A 156 8.33 -9.93 3.44
N VAL A 157 7.61 -10.92 2.88
CA VAL A 157 8.19 -12.24 2.58
C VAL A 157 9.44 -12.20 1.70
N GLN A 158 9.52 -11.29 0.73
CA GLN A 158 10.67 -11.23 -0.20
C GLN A 158 11.52 -9.96 -0.05
N ASN A 159 10.93 -8.84 0.35
CA ASN A 159 11.63 -7.54 0.29
C ASN A 159 12.74 -7.37 1.34
N TRP A 160 12.71 -8.16 2.44
CA TRP A 160 13.80 -8.17 3.42
C TRP A 160 15.13 -8.70 2.85
N ILE A 161 15.09 -9.52 1.78
CA ILE A 161 16.29 -10.14 1.17
C ILE A 161 17.26 -9.07 0.69
N GLY A 162 16.75 -8.02 0.03
CA GLY A 162 17.59 -6.91 -0.44
C GLY A 162 18.29 -6.18 0.69
N THR A 163 17.59 -5.97 1.82
CA THR A 163 18.14 -5.36 3.02
C THR A 163 19.18 -6.27 3.68
N ALA A 164 18.91 -7.58 3.79
CA ALA A 164 19.84 -8.55 4.33
C ALA A 164 21.17 -8.60 3.53
N ARG A 165 21.08 -8.60 2.21
CA ARG A 165 22.30 -8.57 1.34
C ARG A 165 23.12 -7.29 1.53
N MET A 166 22.46 -6.16 1.66
CA MET A 166 23.14 -4.88 1.92
C MET A 166 23.83 -4.90 3.29
N ILE A 167 23.14 -5.33 4.34
CA ILE A 167 23.71 -5.41 5.70
C ILE A 167 24.87 -6.41 5.75
N ARG A 168 24.71 -7.57 5.12
CA ARG A 168 25.81 -8.54 4.94
C ARG A 168 27.06 -7.88 4.34
N SER A 169 26.91 -7.08 3.30
CA SER A 169 27.99 -6.34 2.66
C SER A 169 28.68 -5.36 3.63
N GLN A 170 27.90 -4.62 4.43
CA GLN A 170 28.46 -3.74 5.46
C GLN A 170 29.25 -4.52 6.52
N PHE A 171 28.73 -5.67 6.95
CA PHE A 171 29.45 -6.52 7.89
C PHE A 171 30.76 -7.06 7.34
N TYR A 172 30.81 -7.45 6.07
CA TYR A 172 32.09 -7.81 5.40
C TYR A 172 33.09 -6.66 5.40
N ARG A 173 32.62 -5.43 5.23
CA ARG A 173 33.45 -4.22 5.24
C ARG A 173 34.03 -3.95 6.63
N TYR A 174 33.23 -4.06 7.70
CA TYR A 174 33.63 -3.62 9.03
C TYR A 174 34.21 -4.71 9.94
N LYS A 175 33.92 -6.00 9.72
CA LYS A 175 34.38 -7.08 10.61
C LYS A 175 35.90 -7.23 10.69
N GLY A 176 36.64 -6.75 9.69
CA GLY A 176 38.10 -6.74 9.64
C GLY A 176 38.74 -5.42 10.10
N SER A 177 37.96 -4.44 10.52
CA SER A 177 38.50 -3.15 10.96
C SER A 177 39.22 -3.26 12.33
N GLU A 178 40.22 -2.41 12.54
CA GLU A 178 41.10 -2.44 13.71
C GLU A 178 40.33 -2.40 15.04
N TYR A 179 39.30 -1.56 15.14
CA TYR A 179 38.50 -1.45 16.36
C TYR A 179 37.70 -2.73 16.69
N VAL A 180 37.24 -3.47 15.66
CA VAL A 180 36.56 -4.77 15.86
C VAL A 180 37.55 -5.83 16.28
N LEU A 181 38.75 -5.85 15.67
CA LEU A 181 39.81 -6.78 16.00
C LEU A 181 40.30 -6.52 17.45
N ALA A 182 40.52 -5.27 17.82
CA ALA A 182 40.90 -4.90 19.18
C ALA A 182 39.82 -5.33 20.21
N ALA A 183 38.54 -5.09 19.94
CA ALA A 183 37.46 -5.53 20.82
C ALA A 183 37.40 -7.07 20.93
N ARG A 184 37.69 -7.80 19.86
CA ARG A 184 37.76 -9.27 19.86
C ARG A 184 38.93 -9.79 20.69
N THR A 185 40.12 -9.18 20.60
CA THR A 185 41.30 -9.55 21.44
C THR A 185 41.07 -9.29 22.94
N LEU A 186 40.23 -8.31 23.28
CA LEU A 186 39.77 -8.04 24.64
C LEU A 186 38.68 -9.01 25.14
N GLY A 187 38.32 -10.02 24.33
CA GLY A 187 37.36 -11.06 24.71
C GLY A 187 35.87 -10.66 24.62
N VAL A 188 35.52 -9.61 23.84
CA VAL A 188 34.12 -9.23 23.62
C VAL A 188 33.39 -10.34 22.88
N ARG A 189 32.21 -10.74 23.38
CA ARG A 189 31.38 -11.80 22.79
C ARG A 189 30.84 -11.41 21.38
N ASP A 190 30.67 -12.39 20.50
CA ASP A 190 30.24 -12.20 19.13
C ASP A 190 28.97 -11.36 18.99
N MET A 191 27.93 -11.62 19.80
CA MET A 191 26.69 -10.83 19.76
C MET A 191 26.93 -9.35 20.12
N ALA A 192 27.83 -9.08 21.06
CA ALA A 192 28.20 -7.70 21.40
C ALA A 192 29.00 -7.05 20.26
N LEU A 193 29.89 -7.79 19.59
CA LEU A 193 30.60 -7.32 18.41
C LEU A 193 29.61 -6.95 17.27
N ILE A 194 28.64 -7.81 17.02
CA ILE A 194 27.60 -7.59 16.01
C ILE A 194 26.77 -6.34 16.33
N PHE A 195 26.10 -6.31 17.48
CA PHE A 195 25.08 -5.29 17.75
C PHE A 195 25.62 -4.00 18.35
N ARG A 196 26.78 -4.03 19.04
CA ARG A 196 27.33 -2.86 19.75
C ARG A 196 28.51 -2.22 19.03
N HIS A 197 29.22 -2.96 18.17
CA HIS A 197 30.41 -2.45 17.50
C HIS A 197 30.24 -2.31 15.98
N ILE A 198 29.68 -3.31 15.28
CA ILE A 198 29.57 -3.28 13.83
C ILE A 198 28.27 -2.61 13.36
N LEU A 199 27.12 -3.01 13.93
CA LEU A 199 25.83 -2.51 13.50
C LEU A 199 25.68 -0.98 13.60
N PRO A 200 26.12 -0.32 14.70
CA PRO A 200 26.02 1.14 14.82
C PRO A 200 26.78 1.89 13.72
N ASN A 201 27.91 1.35 13.28
CA ASN A 201 28.68 1.92 12.17
C ASN A 201 28.05 1.68 10.79
N SER A 202 27.08 0.78 10.72
CA SER A 202 26.31 0.47 9.50
C SER A 202 24.96 1.20 9.43
N ILE A 203 24.62 2.02 10.43
CA ILE A 203 23.27 2.60 10.60
C ILE A 203 22.94 3.57 9.46
N GLY A 204 23.90 4.38 9.00
CA GLY A 204 23.69 5.33 7.91
C GLY A 204 23.16 4.67 6.63
N PRO A 205 23.87 3.69 6.05
CA PRO A 205 23.39 2.91 4.91
C PRO A 205 22.04 2.21 5.15
N ILE A 206 21.79 1.74 6.39
CA ILE A 206 20.51 1.07 6.73
C ILE A 206 19.35 2.05 6.68
N ILE A 207 19.48 3.23 7.28
CA ILE A 207 18.44 4.27 7.27
C ILE A 207 18.18 4.73 5.84
N THR A 208 19.22 4.99 5.06
CA THR A 208 19.09 5.38 3.65
C THR A 208 18.32 4.32 2.86
N ARG A 209 18.67 3.05 3.04
CA ARG A 209 17.97 1.93 2.39
C ARG A 209 16.50 1.86 2.79
N ALA A 210 16.21 2.02 4.09
CA ALA A 210 14.85 2.00 4.60
C ALA A 210 13.99 3.12 4.00
N MET A 211 14.54 4.34 3.91
CA MET A 211 13.81 5.48 3.36
C MET A 211 13.51 5.32 1.86
N ILE A 212 14.46 4.80 1.08
CA ILE A 212 14.24 4.49 -0.34
C ILE A 212 13.22 3.36 -0.53
N ALA A 213 13.11 2.44 0.43
CA ALA A 213 12.17 1.34 0.35
C ALA A 213 10.70 1.77 0.56
N ILE A 214 10.43 2.89 1.25
CA ILE A 214 9.07 3.38 1.52
C ILE A 214 8.31 3.72 0.22
N PRO A 215 8.83 4.57 -0.69
CA PRO A 215 8.18 4.81 -1.99
C PRO A 215 7.95 3.53 -2.79
N GLY A 216 8.93 2.62 -2.78
CA GLY A 216 8.82 1.33 -3.44
C GLY A 216 7.66 0.49 -2.89
N ALA A 217 7.51 0.43 -1.57
CA ALA A 217 6.41 -0.29 -0.92
C ALA A 217 5.04 0.33 -1.24
N ILE A 218 4.92 1.67 -1.26
CA ILE A 218 3.69 2.38 -1.66
C ILE A 218 3.36 2.05 -3.11
N PHE A 219 4.35 2.06 -4.00
CA PHE A 219 4.15 1.73 -5.41
C PHE A 219 3.68 0.28 -5.59
N THR A 220 4.35 -0.68 -4.94
CA THR A 220 4.00 -2.10 -5.02
C THR A 220 2.59 -2.36 -4.46
N GLU A 221 2.23 -1.77 -3.31
CA GLU A 221 0.87 -1.84 -2.76
C GLU A 221 -0.16 -1.31 -3.76
N SER A 222 0.11 -0.14 -4.34
CA SER A 222 -0.78 0.49 -5.30
C SER A 222 -0.91 -0.33 -6.59
N PHE A 223 0.17 -0.93 -7.06
CA PHE A 223 0.16 -1.82 -8.20
C PHE A 223 -0.66 -3.10 -7.93
N LEU A 224 -0.48 -3.73 -6.76
CA LEU A 224 -1.27 -4.88 -6.36
C LEU A 224 -2.77 -4.55 -6.27
N ALA A 225 -3.10 -3.40 -5.70
CA ALA A 225 -4.47 -2.92 -5.65
C ALA A 225 -5.05 -2.66 -7.04
N TYR A 226 -4.25 -2.09 -7.95
CA TYR A 226 -4.62 -1.82 -9.33
C TYR A 226 -4.98 -3.09 -10.10
N ILE A 227 -4.22 -4.18 -9.93
CA ILE A 227 -4.52 -5.48 -10.56
C ILE A 227 -5.62 -6.28 -9.83
N GLY A 228 -6.25 -5.71 -8.80
CA GLY A 228 -7.37 -6.33 -8.09
C GLY A 228 -6.98 -7.16 -6.87
N LEU A 229 -5.70 -7.21 -6.52
CA LEU A 229 -5.18 -7.91 -5.32
C LEU A 229 -5.07 -6.98 -4.10
N GLY A 230 -5.76 -5.84 -4.12
CA GLY A 230 -5.75 -4.83 -3.07
C GLY A 230 -6.72 -5.09 -1.93
N ILE A 231 -6.79 -4.09 -1.03
CA ILE A 231 -7.72 -4.06 0.10
C ILE A 231 -9.16 -3.96 -0.43
N ARG A 232 -10.10 -4.63 0.23
CA ARG A 232 -11.52 -4.53 -0.11
C ARG A 232 -12.25 -3.47 0.72
N ALA A 233 -13.36 -2.97 0.15
CA ALA A 233 -14.28 -2.09 0.89
C ALA A 233 -14.67 -2.70 2.27
N PRO A 234 -14.88 -1.87 3.30
CA PRO A 234 -15.03 -0.39 3.26
C PRO A 234 -13.72 0.40 3.20
N GLU A 235 -12.59 -0.22 3.45
CA GLU A 235 -11.30 0.45 3.43
C GLU A 235 -10.85 0.75 1.99
N SER A 236 -10.02 1.76 1.85
CA SER A 236 -9.42 2.14 0.58
C SER A 236 -7.97 2.56 0.77
N SER A 237 -7.15 2.23 -0.22
CA SER A 237 -5.79 2.76 -0.38
C SER A 237 -5.75 3.65 -1.62
N ILE A 238 -4.63 4.34 -1.85
CA ILE A 238 -4.46 5.13 -3.08
C ILE A 238 -4.54 4.21 -4.30
N GLY A 239 -3.96 3.02 -4.24
CA GLY A 239 -4.02 2.04 -5.32
C GLY A 239 -5.44 1.54 -5.62
N VAL A 240 -6.25 1.33 -4.60
CA VAL A 240 -7.68 0.98 -4.77
C VAL A 240 -8.44 2.12 -5.46
N LEU A 241 -8.16 3.39 -5.11
CA LEU A 241 -8.77 4.55 -5.77
C LEU A 241 -8.37 4.61 -7.25
N LEU A 242 -7.09 4.37 -7.57
CA LEU A 242 -6.60 4.30 -8.95
C LEU A 242 -7.28 3.18 -9.74
N SER A 243 -7.41 2.00 -9.17
CA SER A 243 -8.09 0.85 -9.79
C SER A 243 -9.58 1.12 -10.05
N GLN A 244 -10.25 1.78 -9.12
CA GLN A 244 -11.66 2.16 -9.27
C GLN A 244 -11.83 3.26 -10.33
N GLY A 245 -10.98 4.29 -10.27
CA GLY A 245 -11.01 5.42 -11.22
C GLY A 245 -10.70 4.98 -12.65
N GLN A 246 -9.79 4.02 -12.85
CA GLN A 246 -9.47 3.49 -14.17
C GLN A 246 -10.69 2.95 -14.92
N LYS A 247 -11.59 2.27 -14.22
CA LYS A 247 -12.80 1.69 -14.84
C LYS A 247 -13.74 2.73 -15.42
N VAL A 248 -13.64 3.96 -14.95
CA VAL A 248 -14.49 5.08 -15.33
C VAL A 248 -13.69 6.26 -15.91
N MET A 249 -12.40 6.05 -16.23
CA MET A 249 -11.46 7.10 -16.64
C MET A 249 -11.92 7.87 -17.87
N GLN A 250 -12.59 7.22 -18.82
CA GLN A 250 -13.10 7.87 -20.04
C GLN A 250 -14.21 8.87 -19.75
N GLN A 251 -14.99 8.64 -18.70
CA GLN A 251 -16.12 9.50 -18.31
C GLN A 251 -15.74 10.47 -17.19
N TYR A 252 -14.91 10.02 -16.24
CA TYR A 252 -14.52 10.76 -15.04
C TYR A 252 -13.01 10.71 -14.79
N PRO A 253 -12.21 11.41 -15.61
CA PRO A 253 -10.74 11.38 -15.53
C PRO A 253 -10.21 11.88 -14.18
N ASN A 254 -10.95 12.74 -13.47
CA ASN A 254 -10.60 13.25 -12.15
C ASN A 254 -10.41 12.15 -11.11
N GLN A 255 -11.14 11.03 -11.21
CA GLN A 255 -11.05 9.91 -10.27
C GLN A 255 -9.72 9.16 -10.39
N VAL A 256 -8.99 9.27 -11.49
CA VAL A 256 -7.62 8.75 -11.65
C VAL A 256 -6.60 9.85 -11.41
N PHE A 257 -6.84 11.05 -11.94
CA PHE A 257 -5.88 12.15 -11.93
C PHE A 257 -5.45 12.54 -10.52
N PHE A 258 -6.40 12.81 -9.62
CA PHE A 258 -6.05 13.25 -8.27
C PHE A 258 -5.31 12.20 -7.44
N PRO A 259 -5.71 10.93 -7.36
CA PRO A 259 -4.93 9.90 -6.68
C PRO A 259 -3.55 9.68 -7.31
N ALA A 260 -3.41 9.79 -8.65
CA ALA A 260 -2.12 9.68 -9.33
C ALA A 260 -1.17 10.83 -8.96
N VAL A 261 -1.68 12.04 -8.89
CA VAL A 261 -0.89 13.21 -8.44
C VAL A 261 -0.42 13.02 -6.99
N VAL A 262 -1.30 12.57 -6.09
CA VAL A 262 -0.94 12.37 -4.68
C VAL A 262 0.13 11.30 -4.52
N ILE A 263 0.01 10.14 -5.19
CA ILE A 263 1.05 9.10 -5.10
C ILE A 263 2.38 9.60 -5.67
N SER A 264 2.35 10.35 -6.77
CA SER A 264 3.56 10.93 -7.38
C SER A 264 4.25 11.91 -6.43
N LEU A 265 3.48 12.81 -5.80
CA LEU A 265 4.00 13.75 -4.80
C LEU A 265 4.58 13.04 -3.58
N LEU A 266 3.90 12.00 -3.07
CA LEU A 266 4.43 11.18 -1.97
C LEU A 266 5.75 10.51 -2.36
N MET A 267 5.84 9.92 -3.55
CA MET A 267 7.08 9.29 -4.01
C MET A 267 8.21 10.30 -4.14
N ILE A 268 7.96 11.49 -4.69
CA ILE A 268 8.96 12.57 -4.81
C ILE A 268 9.40 13.02 -3.42
N ALA A 269 8.46 13.28 -2.50
CA ALA A 269 8.76 13.75 -1.14
C ALA A 269 9.65 12.74 -0.38
N PHE A 270 9.31 11.44 -0.43
CA PHE A 270 10.12 10.41 0.21
C PHE A 270 11.48 10.20 -0.47
N ASN A 271 11.58 10.33 -1.79
CA ASN A 271 12.86 10.29 -2.48
C ASN A 271 13.76 11.46 -2.10
N MET A 272 13.21 12.68 -2.00
CA MET A 272 13.95 13.86 -1.54
C MET A 272 14.40 13.70 -0.08
N LEU A 273 13.52 13.22 0.79
CA LEU A 273 13.85 12.92 2.19
C LEU A 273 14.97 11.87 2.28
N SER A 274 14.90 10.81 1.46
CA SER A 274 15.92 9.75 1.41
C SER A 274 17.29 10.30 1.03
N ASN A 275 17.33 11.18 0.03
CA ASN A 275 18.57 11.82 -0.42
C ASN A 275 19.13 12.74 0.67
N GLY A 276 18.30 13.59 1.28
CA GLY A 276 18.73 14.46 2.39
C GLY A 276 19.26 13.67 3.59
N LEU A 277 18.62 12.55 3.95
CA LEU A 277 19.11 11.67 5.02
C LEU A 277 20.42 10.96 4.62
N ARG A 278 20.55 10.54 3.37
CA ARG A 278 21.81 9.96 2.87
C ARG A 278 22.95 10.95 3.03
N ASP A 279 22.74 12.20 2.59
CA ASP A 279 23.76 13.24 2.66
C ASP A 279 24.11 13.58 4.11
N ALA A 280 23.12 13.63 5.01
CA ALA A 280 23.33 13.87 6.43
C ALA A 280 24.10 12.76 7.16
N PHE A 281 23.95 11.51 6.71
CA PHE A 281 24.63 10.33 7.29
C PHE A 281 25.94 9.97 6.55
N ASP A 282 26.28 10.67 5.46
CA ASP A 282 27.53 10.43 4.75
C ASP A 282 28.71 11.13 5.45
N PRO A 283 29.64 10.38 6.08
CA PRO A 283 30.76 10.97 6.81
C PRO A 283 31.75 11.70 5.89
N THR A 284 31.74 11.43 4.57
CA THR A 284 32.67 12.06 3.62
C THR A 284 32.34 13.53 3.37
N GLN A 285 31.07 13.95 3.59
CA GLN A 285 30.65 15.35 3.43
C GLN A 285 30.89 16.20 4.68
N ARG A 286 31.26 15.61 5.82
CA ARG A 286 31.56 16.35 7.06
C ARG A 286 32.98 16.90 7.13
N GLY A 287 33.82 16.65 6.13
CA GLY A 287 35.21 17.04 6.05
C GLY A 287 35.57 18.06 4.95
N ALA A 288 34.55 18.67 4.32
CA ALA A 288 34.76 19.72 3.31
C ALA A 288 34.33 21.08 3.86
#